data_f41c66c8da1974067216cf34c5d3f8f2
#
_entry.id   f41c66c8da1974067216cf34c5d3f8f2
#
_cell.length_a   1.000
_cell.length_b   1.000
_cell.length_c   1.000
_cell.angle_alpha   90.00
_cell.angle_beta   90.00
_cell.angle_gamma   90.00
#
_symmetry.space_group_name_H-M   'P 1'
#
loop_
_entity.id
_entity.type
_entity.pdbx_description
1 polymer ?
#
loop_
_entity_poly.entity_id
_entity_poly.type
_entity_poly.pdbx_seq_one_letter_code
_entity_poly.pdbx_strand_id
1 'polypeptide(L)'
;MSDFSANRPMTTRREMVLTVGPGEGDLQGGDDRVLQAGADYLHRLGGGILQILPGIYTMRNALYLHPNLTVRGSGSATVLKKAAGVVIPLVRDSDWYEARVEVEDARGFGVGCGVMLRSYGKSGMTVVKDTVTAIEGRVISLSKRMYKNMWLDERATLATIFPILTAEEGVCDVAIENIVLDGNKEENEEINGNYS
;
A
#
# COMPACT_ATOMS: atom_id res chain seq x y z
N MET A 1 36.26 -1.33 45.34
CA MET A 1 36.07 -1.51 43.88
C MET A 1 35.27 -2.77 43.73
N SER A 2 33.99 -2.65 43.60
CA SER A 2 33.05 -3.79 43.47
C SER A 2 32.51 -3.77 42.05
N ASP A 3 32.93 -4.79 41.28
CA ASP A 3 32.46 -5.07 39.93
C ASP A 3 30.99 -5.45 39.99
N PHE A 4 30.11 -4.54 39.57
CA PHE A 4 28.73 -4.83 39.25
C PHE A 4 28.66 -5.26 37.76
N SER A 5 29.13 -6.46 37.46
CA SER A 5 28.76 -7.13 36.20
C SER A 5 27.33 -7.65 36.36
N ALA A 6 26.36 -6.80 36.02
CA ALA A 6 24.97 -7.20 35.95
C ALA A 6 24.78 -8.12 34.74
N ASN A 7 24.86 -9.42 34.98
CA ASN A 7 24.44 -10.43 34.08
C ASN A 7 22.89 -10.33 33.91
N ARG A 8 22.42 -9.46 33.03
CA ARG A 8 21.02 -9.38 32.68
C ARG A 8 20.70 -10.68 31.93
N PRO A 9 19.79 -11.53 32.45
CA PRO A 9 19.38 -12.68 31.69
C PRO A 9 18.79 -12.17 30.36
N MET A 10 19.37 -12.60 29.24
CA MET A 10 18.73 -12.46 27.94
C MET A 10 17.40 -13.23 28.01
N THR A 11 16.35 -12.51 28.33
CA THR A 11 14.98 -13.02 28.15
C THR A 11 14.86 -13.26 26.66
N THR A 12 14.91 -14.51 26.24
CA THR A 12 14.50 -14.90 24.88
C THR A 12 13.06 -14.46 24.73
N ARG A 13 12.85 -13.29 24.17
CA ARG A 13 11.52 -12.78 23.84
C ARG A 13 10.93 -13.81 22.89
N ARG A 14 9.89 -14.52 23.34
CA ARG A 14 9.16 -15.43 22.47
C ARG A 14 8.64 -14.59 21.30
N GLU A 15 9.12 -14.88 20.11
CA GLU A 15 8.73 -14.14 18.93
C GLU A 15 7.25 -14.38 18.69
N MET A 16 6.46 -13.31 18.68
CA MET A 16 5.02 -13.39 18.45
C MET A 16 4.82 -13.80 16.98
N VAL A 17 4.05 -14.87 16.76
CA VAL A 17 3.64 -15.31 15.41
C VAL A 17 2.14 -15.13 15.29
N LEU A 18 1.72 -14.43 14.25
CA LEU A 18 0.31 -14.26 13.87
C LEU A 18 0.10 -14.85 12.49
N THR A 19 -0.84 -15.77 12.36
CA THR A 19 -1.14 -16.43 11.09
C THR A 19 -2.28 -15.76 10.36
N VAL A 20 -2.13 -15.58 9.03
CA VAL A 20 -3.16 -15.02 8.15
C VAL A 20 -3.38 -15.94 6.97
N GLY A 21 -4.64 -16.27 6.66
CA GLY A 21 -4.98 -17.16 5.55
C GLY A 21 -6.37 -16.95 4.97
N PRO A 22 -6.64 -17.42 3.71
CA PRO A 22 -7.93 -17.21 3.06
C PRO A 22 -9.12 -17.93 3.74
N GLY A 23 -8.87 -18.99 4.47
CA GLY A 23 -9.91 -19.80 5.13
C GLY A 23 -9.52 -20.34 6.50
N GLU A 24 -8.27 -20.09 6.91
CA GLU A 24 -7.71 -20.56 8.19
C GLU A 24 -6.70 -19.52 8.72
N GLY A 25 -6.24 -19.70 9.96
CA GLY A 25 -5.32 -18.81 10.64
C GLY A 25 -6.00 -17.97 11.72
N ASP A 26 -5.20 -17.19 12.45
CA ASP A 26 -5.68 -16.29 13.51
C ASP A 26 -6.53 -15.16 12.92
N LEU A 27 -6.17 -14.70 11.72
CA LEU A 27 -6.96 -13.79 10.91
C LEU A 27 -7.30 -14.45 9.57
N GLN A 28 -8.53 -14.25 9.10
CA GLN A 28 -9.00 -14.86 7.86
C GLN A 28 -9.34 -13.81 6.82
N GLY A 29 -8.82 -13.98 5.61
CA GLY A 29 -9.05 -13.15 4.44
C GLY A 29 -7.95 -13.33 3.40
N GLY A 30 -8.24 -12.91 2.17
CA GLY A 30 -7.36 -13.05 1.01
C GLY A 30 -7.03 -11.71 0.34
N ASP A 31 -6.86 -10.63 1.09
CA ASP A 31 -6.55 -9.30 0.56
C ASP A 31 -5.56 -8.51 1.44
N ASP A 32 -5.19 -7.33 0.96
CA ASP A 32 -4.30 -6.40 1.65
C ASP A 32 -4.79 -5.97 3.03
N ARG A 33 -6.10 -5.90 3.24
CA ARG A 33 -6.68 -5.41 4.51
C ARG A 33 -6.41 -6.35 5.67
N VAL A 34 -6.58 -7.65 5.45
CA VAL A 34 -6.31 -8.62 6.50
C VAL A 34 -4.82 -8.73 6.80
N LEU A 35 -3.97 -8.63 5.77
CA LEU A 35 -2.52 -8.60 5.94
C LEU A 35 -2.08 -7.36 6.73
N GLN A 36 -2.63 -6.18 6.41
CA GLN A 36 -2.35 -4.96 7.14
C GLN A 36 -2.82 -5.01 8.58
N ALA A 37 -4.02 -5.54 8.84
CA ALA A 37 -4.51 -5.71 10.21
C ALA A 37 -3.58 -6.59 11.06
N GLY A 38 -3.02 -7.65 10.48
CA GLY A 38 -2.02 -8.50 11.14
C GLY A 38 -0.71 -7.77 11.40
N ALA A 39 -0.20 -7.03 10.42
CA ALA A 39 1.03 -6.24 10.55
C ALA A 39 0.89 -5.16 11.63
N ASP A 40 -0.23 -4.42 11.64
CA ASP A 40 -0.53 -3.38 12.62
C ASP A 40 -0.68 -3.94 14.05
N TYR A 41 -1.31 -5.11 14.18
CA TYR A 41 -1.43 -5.79 15.46
C TYR A 41 -0.06 -6.18 16.02
N LEU A 42 0.79 -6.81 15.20
CA LEU A 42 2.16 -7.17 15.60
C LEU A 42 2.99 -5.94 15.94
N HIS A 43 2.87 -4.87 15.18
CA HIS A 43 3.56 -3.61 15.47
C HIS A 43 3.21 -3.06 16.87
N ARG A 44 1.91 -3.07 17.26
CA ARG A 44 1.46 -2.65 18.60
C ARG A 44 2.03 -3.50 19.73
N LEU A 45 2.38 -4.76 19.43
CA LEU A 45 3.04 -5.68 20.38
C LEU A 45 4.58 -5.54 20.37
N GLY A 46 5.13 -4.63 19.53
CA GLY A 46 6.56 -4.36 19.42
C GLY A 46 7.27 -5.20 18.36
N GLY A 47 6.56 -5.80 17.41
CA GLY A 47 7.06 -6.61 16.32
C GLY A 47 6.72 -8.09 16.43
N GLY A 48 7.16 -8.88 15.46
CA GLY A 48 6.92 -10.33 15.40
C GLY A 48 6.87 -10.85 13.97
N ILE A 49 6.32 -12.03 13.78
CA ILE A 49 6.20 -12.72 12.51
C ILE A 49 4.75 -12.69 12.04
N LEU A 50 4.49 -12.07 10.90
CA LEU A 50 3.26 -12.23 10.14
C LEU A 50 3.43 -13.45 9.23
N GLN A 51 2.90 -14.60 9.66
CA GLN A 51 2.92 -15.82 8.90
C GLN A 51 1.75 -15.87 7.93
N ILE A 52 2.02 -15.70 6.66
CA ILE A 52 1.02 -15.73 5.58
C ILE A 52 0.91 -17.17 5.07
N LEU A 53 -0.27 -17.76 5.23
CA LEU A 53 -0.57 -19.12 4.82
C LEU A 53 -0.66 -19.22 3.27
N PRO A 54 -0.64 -20.45 2.70
CA PRO A 54 -0.79 -20.63 1.26
C PRO A 54 -2.08 -19.98 0.72
N GLY A 55 -1.96 -19.27 -0.40
CA GLY A 55 -3.08 -18.60 -1.07
C GLY A 55 -2.65 -17.47 -1.98
N ILE A 56 -3.61 -16.96 -2.74
CA ILE A 56 -3.44 -15.75 -3.55
C ILE A 56 -4.16 -14.62 -2.82
N TYR A 57 -3.40 -13.58 -2.51
CA TYR A 57 -3.87 -12.40 -1.79
C TYR A 57 -3.96 -11.22 -2.76
N THR A 58 -5.16 -10.69 -2.94
CA THR A 58 -5.39 -9.57 -3.86
C THR A 58 -5.01 -8.26 -3.19
N MET A 59 -3.94 -7.65 -3.68
CA MET A 59 -3.42 -6.37 -3.18
C MET A 59 -4.09 -5.21 -3.92
N ARG A 60 -5.01 -4.50 -3.28
CA ARG A 60 -5.64 -3.25 -3.76
C ARG A 60 -4.97 -2.01 -3.18
N ASN A 61 -4.08 -2.22 -2.22
CA ASN A 61 -3.19 -1.22 -1.66
C ASN A 61 -1.88 -1.89 -1.23
N ALA A 62 -0.86 -1.11 -0.92
CA ALA A 62 0.39 -1.62 -0.38
C ALA A 62 0.20 -2.23 1.01
N LEU A 63 0.96 -3.26 1.33
CA LEU A 63 1.21 -3.64 2.71
C LEU A 63 2.28 -2.71 3.29
N TYR A 64 1.90 -1.91 4.26
CA TYR A 64 2.80 -1.01 4.99
C TYR A 64 3.56 -1.80 6.05
N LEU A 65 4.87 -1.81 5.91
CA LEU A 65 5.77 -2.54 6.81
C LEU A 65 6.11 -1.68 8.03
N HIS A 66 6.21 -2.34 9.17
CA HIS A 66 6.56 -1.72 10.45
C HIS A 66 7.92 -2.21 10.96
N PRO A 67 8.58 -1.47 11.85
CA PRO A 67 9.82 -1.93 12.48
C PRO A 67 9.65 -3.28 13.21
N ASN A 68 10.69 -4.09 13.22
CA ASN A 68 10.75 -5.40 13.86
C ASN A 68 9.70 -6.40 13.33
N LEU A 69 9.34 -6.31 12.06
CA LEU A 69 8.34 -7.17 11.42
C LEU A 69 9.01 -8.15 10.46
N THR A 70 8.75 -9.44 10.64
CA THR A 70 9.02 -10.47 9.64
C THR A 70 7.74 -10.85 8.92
N VAL A 71 7.68 -10.64 7.62
CA VAL A 71 6.57 -11.10 6.76
C VAL A 71 7.02 -12.38 6.07
N ARG A 72 6.39 -13.50 6.44
CA ARG A 72 6.81 -14.83 6.00
C ARG A 72 5.67 -15.56 5.31
N GLY A 73 5.88 -16.01 4.08
CA GLY A 73 4.96 -16.88 3.36
C GLY A 73 5.35 -18.34 3.41
N SER A 74 4.71 -19.13 2.57
CA SER A 74 4.90 -20.59 2.39
C SER A 74 5.55 -20.92 1.05
N GLY A 75 6.49 -20.10 0.61
CA GLY A 75 7.18 -20.24 -0.70
C GLY A 75 6.27 -19.86 -1.86
N SER A 76 6.34 -20.62 -2.96
CA SER A 76 5.55 -20.37 -4.17
C SER A 76 4.03 -20.52 -3.97
N ALA A 77 3.61 -21.09 -2.86
CA ALA A 77 2.19 -21.24 -2.53
C ALA A 77 1.56 -19.97 -1.95
N THR A 78 2.37 -18.98 -1.53
CA THR A 78 1.90 -17.68 -1.04
C THR A 78 2.21 -16.60 -2.07
N VAL A 79 1.16 -16.04 -2.69
CA VAL A 79 1.28 -15.04 -3.75
C VAL A 79 0.56 -13.75 -3.34
N LEU A 80 1.28 -12.65 -3.24
CA LEU A 80 0.70 -11.32 -3.13
C LEU A 80 0.56 -10.75 -4.55
N LYS A 81 -0.65 -10.76 -5.10
CA LYS A 81 -0.94 -10.33 -6.46
C LYS A 81 -1.57 -8.94 -6.46
N LYS A 82 -0.94 -8.00 -7.14
CA LYS A 82 -1.51 -6.66 -7.36
C LYS A 82 -2.82 -6.77 -8.13
N ALA A 83 -3.86 -6.08 -7.67
CA ALA A 83 -5.11 -5.95 -8.40
C ALA A 83 -4.90 -5.25 -9.75
N ALA A 84 -5.84 -5.42 -10.66
CA ALA A 84 -5.87 -4.65 -11.92
C ALA A 84 -5.84 -3.15 -11.64
N GLY A 85 -5.04 -2.43 -12.40
CA GLY A 85 -4.96 -0.97 -12.32
C GLY A 85 -6.26 -0.31 -12.80
N VAL A 86 -6.64 0.78 -12.16
CA VAL A 86 -7.78 1.60 -12.57
C VAL A 86 -7.26 2.93 -13.09
N VAL A 87 -7.70 3.33 -14.28
CA VAL A 87 -7.45 4.66 -14.86
C VAL A 87 -8.79 5.22 -15.31
N ILE A 88 -9.16 6.40 -14.80
CA ILE A 88 -10.46 6.98 -15.06
C ILE A 88 -10.35 8.49 -15.34
N PRO A 89 -11.12 9.05 -16.29
CA PRO A 89 -11.15 10.48 -16.53
C PRO A 89 -11.73 11.25 -15.34
N LEU A 90 -11.21 12.48 -15.12
CA LEU A 90 -11.89 13.46 -14.31
C LEU A 90 -13.12 13.96 -15.08
N VAL A 91 -14.16 14.38 -14.37
CA VAL A 91 -15.39 14.98 -14.94
C VAL A 91 -15.52 16.47 -14.63
N ARG A 92 -14.60 17.00 -13.84
CA ARG A 92 -14.49 18.42 -13.49
C ARG A 92 -13.03 18.83 -13.45
N ASP A 93 -12.73 20.05 -13.88
CA ASP A 93 -11.43 20.66 -13.64
C ASP A 93 -11.13 20.70 -12.14
N SER A 94 -9.89 20.42 -11.79
CA SER A 94 -9.43 20.49 -10.42
C SER A 94 -8.26 21.48 -10.32
N ASP A 95 -8.47 22.50 -9.49
CA ASP A 95 -7.57 23.63 -9.39
C ASP A 95 -6.51 23.41 -8.30
N TRP A 96 -5.46 24.17 -8.39
CA TRP A 96 -4.44 24.33 -7.35
C TRP A 96 -5.11 24.62 -6.01
N TYR A 97 -4.66 24.01 -4.95
CA TYR A 97 -5.21 24.03 -3.58
C TYR A 97 -6.45 23.18 -3.31
N GLU A 98 -7.09 22.60 -4.30
CA GLU A 98 -8.13 21.60 -4.03
C GLU A 98 -7.50 20.31 -3.49
N ALA A 99 -8.20 19.67 -2.55
CA ALA A 99 -7.81 18.37 -1.98
C ALA A 99 -8.84 17.29 -2.36
N ARG A 100 -9.51 17.46 -3.49
CA ARG A 100 -10.50 16.50 -4.00
C ARG A 100 -10.63 16.60 -5.51
N VAL A 101 -11.00 15.49 -6.10
CA VAL A 101 -11.27 15.39 -7.54
C VAL A 101 -12.60 14.68 -7.76
N GLU A 102 -13.27 14.98 -8.86
CA GLU A 102 -14.47 14.28 -9.27
C GLU A 102 -14.18 13.42 -10.51
N VAL A 103 -14.51 12.12 -10.42
CA VAL A 103 -14.27 11.12 -11.46
C VAL A 103 -15.58 10.59 -12.01
N GLU A 104 -15.54 9.97 -13.18
CA GLU A 104 -16.71 9.35 -13.78
C GLU A 104 -17.24 8.18 -12.93
N ASP A 105 -16.35 7.38 -12.38
CA ASP A 105 -16.66 6.23 -11.53
C ASP A 105 -15.53 6.02 -10.49
N ALA A 106 -15.89 5.99 -9.22
CA ALA A 106 -14.92 5.78 -8.14
C ALA A 106 -14.70 4.30 -7.78
N ARG A 107 -15.36 3.37 -8.48
CA ARG A 107 -15.15 1.92 -8.26
C ARG A 107 -13.70 1.53 -8.58
N GLY A 108 -13.12 0.71 -7.73
CA GLY A 108 -11.71 0.29 -7.83
C GLY A 108 -10.74 1.17 -7.03
N PHE A 109 -11.16 2.34 -6.56
CA PHE A 109 -10.41 3.11 -5.57
C PHE A 109 -10.86 2.74 -4.14
N GLY A 110 -9.98 2.94 -3.18
CA GLY A 110 -10.27 2.71 -1.76
C GLY A 110 -9.55 3.73 -0.89
N VAL A 111 -10.06 3.97 0.31
CA VAL A 111 -9.40 4.82 1.30
C VAL A 111 -8.03 4.19 1.64
N GLY A 112 -6.98 5.02 1.68
CA GLY A 112 -5.60 4.61 1.86
C GLY A 112 -4.89 4.23 0.54
N CYS A 113 -5.61 4.07 -0.58
CA CYS A 113 -4.99 3.73 -1.86
C CYS A 113 -4.14 4.89 -2.40
N GLY A 114 -2.94 4.57 -2.85
CA GLY A 114 -2.10 5.50 -3.61
C GLY A 114 -2.68 5.78 -4.99
N VAL A 115 -2.71 7.04 -5.37
CA VAL A 115 -3.24 7.49 -6.66
C VAL A 115 -2.30 8.46 -7.37
N MET A 116 -2.44 8.50 -8.68
CA MET A 116 -1.72 9.41 -9.56
C MET A 116 -2.69 10.16 -10.44
N LEU A 117 -2.71 11.50 -10.31
CA LEU A 117 -3.35 12.38 -11.25
C LEU A 117 -2.40 12.70 -12.40
N ARG A 118 -2.90 12.71 -13.62
CA ARG A 118 -2.15 13.07 -14.82
C ARG A 118 -2.97 13.97 -15.72
N SER A 119 -2.32 14.95 -16.33
CA SER A 119 -2.85 15.70 -17.46
C SER A 119 -1.79 15.90 -18.53
N TYR A 120 -2.19 16.15 -19.77
CA TYR A 120 -1.32 16.22 -20.93
C TYR A 120 -1.47 17.58 -21.63
N GLY A 121 -0.86 18.60 -21.06
CA GLY A 121 -0.87 19.94 -21.59
C GLY A 121 0.21 20.17 -22.64
N LYS A 122 0.26 21.40 -23.20
CA LYS A 122 1.25 21.81 -24.19
C LYS A 122 2.70 21.72 -23.69
N SER A 123 2.90 21.84 -22.40
CA SER A 123 4.22 21.77 -21.74
C SER A 123 4.67 20.32 -21.43
N GLY A 124 3.86 19.34 -21.78
CA GLY A 124 4.10 17.95 -21.46
C GLY A 124 3.13 17.38 -20.42
N MET A 125 3.50 16.25 -19.85
CA MET A 125 2.69 15.56 -18.84
C MET A 125 2.88 16.21 -17.45
N THR A 126 1.76 16.56 -16.82
CA THR A 126 1.72 16.95 -15.40
C THR A 126 1.32 15.74 -14.56
N VAL A 127 2.03 15.52 -13.45
CA VAL A 127 1.77 14.40 -12.52
C VAL A 127 1.67 14.92 -11.10
N VAL A 128 0.65 14.45 -10.37
CA VAL A 128 0.51 14.61 -8.92
C VAL A 128 0.24 13.24 -8.31
N LYS A 129 1.04 12.84 -7.34
CA LYS A 129 0.84 11.60 -6.58
C LYS A 129 0.29 11.92 -5.21
N ASP A 130 -0.70 11.16 -4.76
CA ASP A 130 -1.35 11.38 -3.48
C ASP A 130 -1.99 10.08 -2.96
N THR A 131 -2.66 10.17 -1.81
CA THR A 131 -3.39 9.07 -1.18
C THR A 131 -4.85 9.44 -1.00
N VAL A 132 -5.74 8.51 -1.26
CA VAL A 132 -7.19 8.66 -1.06
C VAL A 132 -7.50 8.67 0.43
N THR A 133 -8.19 9.71 0.90
CA THR A 133 -8.61 9.84 2.32
C THR A 133 -10.10 9.63 2.54
N ALA A 134 -10.93 9.91 1.53
CA ALA A 134 -12.36 9.65 1.57
C ALA A 134 -12.92 9.46 0.15
N ILE A 135 -14.06 8.76 0.04
CA ILE A 135 -14.79 8.59 -1.21
C ILE A 135 -16.28 8.86 -0.92
N GLU A 136 -16.86 9.84 -1.62
CA GLU A 136 -18.24 10.24 -1.51
C GLU A 136 -18.90 10.26 -2.90
N GLY A 137 -19.54 9.14 -3.26
CA GLY A 137 -20.06 8.97 -4.61
C GLY A 137 -18.94 8.99 -5.65
N ARG A 138 -18.89 10.02 -6.49
CA ARG A 138 -17.85 10.24 -7.52
C ARG A 138 -16.72 11.17 -7.06
N VAL A 139 -16.83 11.72 -5.85
CA VAL A 139 -15.81 12.63 -5.31
C VAL A 139 -14.80 11.83 -4.50
N ILE A 140 -13.53 11.97 -4.85
CA ILE A 140 -12.39 11.36 -4.17
C ILE A 140 -11.59 12.47 -3.49
N SER A 141 -11.48 12.37 -2.16
CA SER A 141 -10.67 13.28 -1.34
C SER A 141 -9.23 12.77 -1.26
N LEU A 142 -8.28 13.69 -1.31
CA LEU A 142 -6.85 13.47 -1.32
C LEU A 142 -6.22 13.88 0.03
N SER A 143 -5.06 13.32 0.36
CA SER A 143 -4.38 13.62 1.62
C SER A 143 -3.78 15.02 1.66
N LYS A 144 -3.43 15.57 0.51
CA LYS A 144 -2.81 16.89 0.37
C LYS A 144 -3.59 17.75 -0.63
N ARG A 145 -3.39 19.05 -0.53
CA ARG A 145 -3.83 19.97 -1.57
C ARG A 145 -2.94 19.83 -2.80
N MET A 146 -3.56 19.84 -3.96
CA MET A 146 -2.81 19.80 -5.23
C MET A 146 -1.92 21.05 -5.37
N TYR A 147 -0.80 20.86 -6.00
CA TYR A 147 0.16 21.92 -6.36
C TYR A 147 0.27 22.12 -7.88
N LYS A 148 -0.67 21.53 -8.62
CA LYS A 148 -0.83 21.61 -10.07
C LYS A 148 -2.31 21.56 -10.41
N ASN A 149 -2.68 22.28 -11.47
CA ASN A 149 -4.02 22.18 -12.02
C ASN A 149 -4.17 20.94 -12.88
N MET A 150 -5.38 20.37 -12.88
CA MET A 150 -5.76 19.21 -13.70
C MET A 150 -6.95 19.62 -14.55
N TRP A 151 -6.69 19.95 -15.81
CA TRP A 151 -7.69 20.45 -16.74
C TRP A 151 -8.31 19.33 -17.59
N LEU A 152 -9.61 19.40 -17.84
CA LEU A 152 -10.32 18.44 -18.69
C LEU A 152 -9.85 18.50 -20.15
N ASP A 153 -9.56 19.67 -20.67
CA ASP A 153 -9.04 19.86 -22.03
C ASP A 153 -7.62 19.26 -22.20
N GLU A 154 -6.89 19.04 -21.11
CA GLU A 154 -5.63 18.30 -21.04
C GLU A 154 -5.81 16.80 -20.75
N ARG A 155 -7.03 16.30 -20.89
CA ARG A 155 -7.38 14.88 -20.66
C ARG A 155 -6.95 14.37 -19.27
N ALA A 156 -7.29 15.13 -18.23
CA ALA A 156 -6.94 14.79 -16.86
C ALA A 156 -7.55 13.45 -16.43
N THR A 157 -6.73 12.59 -15.81
CA THR A 157 -7.12 11.25 -15.33
C THR A 157 -6.65 11.03 -13.90
N LEU A 158 -7.36 10.17 -13.18
CA LEU A 158 -6.92 9.58 -11.91
C LEU A 158 -6.62 8.09 -12.13
N ALA A 159 -5.47 7.64 -11.66
CA ALA A 159 -5.05 6.24 -11.75
C ALA A 159 -4.66 5.71 -10.36
N THR A 160 -4.87 4.41 -10.12
CA THR A 160 -4.31 3.74 -8.95
C THR A 160 -2.80 3.57 -9.12
N ILE A 161 -2.02 3.91 -8.10
CA ILE A 161 -0.57 3.70 -8.08
C ILE A 161 -0.13 3.30 -6.67
N PHE A 162 0.32 2.07 -6.50
CA PHE A 162 0.87 1.59 -5.24
C PHE A 162 1.82 0.42 -5.48
N PRO A 163 2.89 0.26 -4.70
CA PRO A 163 3.69 -0.95 -4.68
C PRO A 163 2.96 -2.06 -3.90
N ILE A 164 3.39 -3.32 -4.03
CA ILE A 164 2.82 -4.42 -3.22
C ILE A 164 3.24 -4.27 -1.75
N LEU A 165 4.47 -3.83 -1.52
CA LEU A 165 5.05 -3.60 -0.19
C LEU A 165 5.61 -2.18 -0.13
N THR A 166 5.47 -1.51 0.99
CA THR A 166 6.05 -0.19 1.24
C THR A 166 6.44 -0.03 2.71
N ALA A 167 7.31 0.91 2.99
CA ALA A 167 7.68 1.32 4.34
C ALA A 167 7.91 2.83 4.38
N GLU A 168 7.73 3.44 5.54
CA GLU A 168 8.12 4.82 5.77
C GLU A 168 9.65 4.93 5.98
N GLU A 169 10.18 6.13 5.81
CA GLU A 169 11.57 6.41 6.09
C GLU A 169 11.92 6.09 7.55
N GLY A 170 13.07 5.43 7.77
CA GLY A 170 13.53 5.04 9.09
C GLY A 170 13.00 3.70 9.62
N VAL A 171 12.15 3.01 8.89
CA VAL A 171 11.74 1.64 9.24
C VAL A 171 12.95 0.71 9.13
N CYS A 172 13.21 -0.07 10.17
CA CYS A 172 14.34 -1.00 10.28
C CYS A 172 13.91 -2.37 10.83
N ASP A 173 14.82 -3.33 10.78
CA ASP A 173 14.63 -4.70 11.28
C ASP A 173 13.41 -5.39 10.64
N VAL A 174 13.30 -5.29 9.32
CA VAL A 174 12.24 -5.91 8.52
C VAL A 174 12.84 -7.06 7.71
N ALA A 175 12.15 -8.21 7.71
CA ALA A 175 12.46 -9.35 6.86
C ALA A 175 11.24 -9.74 6.03
N ILE A 176 11.46 -10.13 4.77
CA ILE A 176 10.45 -10.66 3.85
C ILE A 176 10.96 -11.99 3.34
N GLU A 177 10.23 -13.07 3.62
CA GLU A 177 10.68 -14.42 3.42
C GLU A 177 9.62 -15.30 2.72
N ASN A 178 10.05 -16.10 1.77
CA ASN A 178 9.23 -17.15 1.16
C ASN A 178 7.89 -16.70 0.60
N ILE A 179 7.87 -15.59 -0.15
CA ILE A 179 6.67 -14.97 -0.75
C ILE A 179 6.92 -14.72 -2.23
N VAL A 180 5.90 -14.93 -3.06
CA VAL A 180 5.86 -14.46 -4.44
C VAL A 180 5.17 -13.12 -4.50
N LEU A 181 5.79 -12.14 -5.13
CA LEU A 181 5.22 -10.83 -5.43
C LEU A 181 4.86 -10.78 -6.93
N ASP A 182 3.57 -10.76 -7.23
CA ASP A 182 3.06 -10.66 -8.60
C ASP A 182 2.55 -9.24 -8.88
N GLY A 183 3.32 -8.47 -9.64
CA GLY A 183 2.98 -7.10 -10.04
C GLY A 183 1.81 -7.01 -11.02
N ASN A 184 1.30 -8.14 -11.53
CA ASN A 184 0.19 -8.22 -12.47
C ASN A 184 0.36 -7.25 -13.65
N LYS A 185 1.50 -7.32 -14.31
CA LYS A 185 1.92 -6.38 -15.37
C LYS A 185 0.89 -6.27 -16.50
N GLU A 186 0.22 -7.36 -16.84
CA GLU A 186 -0.73 -7.41 -17.95
C GLU A 186 -1.99 -6.56 -17.71
N GLU A 187 -2.36 -6.38 -16.44
CA GLU A 187 -3.54 -5.62 -16.03
C GLU A 187 -3.18 -4.28 -15.35
N ASN A 188 -1.91 -3.89 -15.37
CA ASN A 188 -1.44 -2.63 -14.83
C ASN A 188 -0.72 -1.82 -15.89
N GLU A 189 -0.93 -0.51 -15.87
CA GLU A 189 -0.31 0.41 -16.80
C GLU A 189 1.21 0.44 -16.60
N GLU A 190 1.95 0.38 -17.70
CA GLU A 190 3.40 0.59 -17.69
C GLU A 190 3.67 2.10 -17.61
N ILE A 191 4.22 2.54 -16.49
CA ILE A 191 4.62 3.93 -16.30
C ILE A 191 6.04 4.08 -16.84
N ASN A 192 6.15 4.59 -18.07
CA ASN A 192 7.43 4.91 -18.69
C ASN A 192 7.99 6.19 -18.06
N GLY A 193 9.18 6.09 -17.48
CA GLY A 193 9.91 7.21 -16.91
C GLY A 193 10.15 7.12 -15.41
N ASN A 194 11.09 7.91 -14.94
CA ASN A 194 11.48 8.00 -13.53
C ASN A 194 10.49 8.87 -12.76
N TYR A 195 9.34 8.32 -12.39
CA TYR A 195 8.32 8.98 -11.56
C TYR A 195 8.38 8.51 -10.09
N SER A 196 9.58 8.24 -9.62
CA SER A 196 9.84 7.96 -8.21
C SER A 196 9.83 9.22 -7.36
#